data_b6f8a0f39b01ec8a20806a00e0b2939b
#
_entry.id   b6f8a0f39b01ec8a20806a00e0b2939b
#
_cell.length_a   1.000
_cell.length_b   1.000
_cell.length_c   1.000
_cell.angle_alpha   90.00
_cell.angle_beta   90.00
_cell.angle_gamma   90.00
#
_symmetry.space_group_name_H-M   'P 1'
#
loop_
_entity.id
_entity.type
_entity.pdbx_description
1 polymer ?
#
loop_
_entity_poly.entity_id
_entity_poly.type
_entity_poly.pdbx_seq_one_letter_code
_entity_poly.pdbx_strand_id
1 'polypeptide(L)'
;MSEPYKFTTQFDFEVFATDDLEKDLNISVASLDNLKPLIPQGIDLDRNIDLVGAAFNAAIVNRFNRNGDGIDSATAKDLLGYFVHKPTNIEHKKQKVVGHIVNAAFTDMENDKILNTAKLEQRVDPFYISLAAVIYKTVNPEFVEFLLKASDPKDVDYNKVSASWELGFNDYTIAVGSQNLSEAEVITDPAKIKELEKYLRAFDGNGTLDDGTPVYRLVAGEVFPLGIGFTTKPAADVKGIAVKESESLKIEEEKASRPEKIKNNILKISQNEEINV
;
A
#
# COMPACT_ATOMS: atom_id res chain seq x y z
N MET A 1 5.90 -20.70 -21.49
CA MET A 1 5.59 -19.41 -22.13
C MET A 1 6.63 -18.43 -21.63
N SER A 2 7.33 -17.71 -22.51
CA SER A 2 8.25 -16.64 -22.10
C SER A 2 7.43 -15.47 -21.56
N GLU A 3 7.90 -14.85 -20.49
CA GLU A 3 7.27 -13.66 -19.94
C GLU A 3 7.41 -12.49 -20.93
N PRO A 4 6.40 -11.60 -21.04
CA PRO A 4 6.40 -10.50 -22.00
C PRO A 4 7.31 -9.32 -21.62
N TYR A 5 7.95 -9.38 -20.44
CA TYR A 5 8.80 -8.34 -19.91
C TYR A 5 10.23 -8.84 -19.68
N LYS A 6 11.21 -7.91 -19.70
CA LYS A 6 12.63 -8.20 -19.49
C LYS A 6 13.07 -8.06 -18.04
N PHE A 7 12.43 -7.15 -17.31
CA PHE A 7 12.80 -6.79 -15.93
C PHE A 7 11.59 -6.92 -15.01
N THR A 8 11.86 -7.26 -13.76
CA THR A 8 10.89 -7.17 -12.66
C THR A 8 11.45 -6.29 -11.56
N THR A 9 10.57 -5.67 -10.80
CA THR A 9 10.92 -5.04 -9.53
C THR A 9 9.85 -5.33 -8.50
N GLN A 10 10.28 -5.51 -7.26
CA GLN A 10 9.46 -5.58 -6.07
C GLN A 10 9.77 -4.39 -5.20
N PHE A 11 8.73 -3.84 -4.59
CA PHE A 11 8.86 -2.67 -3.76
C PHE A 11 8.79 -3.08 -2.28
N ASP A 12 9.77 -3.88 -1.81
CA ASP A 12 9.87 -4.34 -0.41
C ASP A 12 10.70 -3.37 0.45
N PHE A 13 10.25 -3.10 1.70
CA PHE A 13 10.99 -2.15 2.55
C PHE A 13 10.94 -2.40 4.07
N GLU A 14 12.04 -2.01 4.75
CA GLU A 14 12.13 -1.94 6.22
C GLU A 14 11.71 -0.55 6.74
N VAL A 15 10.79 -0.54 7.71
CA VAL A 15 10.36 0.69 8.40
C VAL A 15 11.40 1.06 9.46
N PHE A 16 11.97 2.27 9.36
CA PHE A 16 12.66 2.90 10.48
C PHE A 16 11.65 3.79 11.23
N ALA A 17 11.53 3.56 12.54
CA ALA A 17 10.74 4.43 13.41
C ALA A 17 11.39 5.82 13.49
N THR A 18 10.63 6.88 13.26
CA THR A 18 11.01 8.25 13.58
C THR A 18 10.28 8.68 14.86
N ASP A 19 10.89 9.55 15.66
CA ASP A 19 10.39 10.00 16.98
C ASP A 19 9.09 10.84 16.93
N ASP A 20 8.51 11.09 15.75
CA ASP A 20 7.26 11.85 15.54
C ASP A 20 6.01 10.95 15.30
N LEU A 21 6.05 9.70 15.73
CA LEU A 21 5.02 8.67 15.47
C LEU A 21 3.59 9.08 15.84
N GLU A 22 3.37 9.82 16.94
CA GLU A 22 2.01 10.18 17.37
C GLU A 22 1.32 11.21 16.46
N LYS A 23 2.08 12.13 15.90
CA LYS A 23 1.54 13.18 15.03
C LYS A 23 1.24 12.63 13.63
N ASP A 24 2.13 11.78 13.13
CA ASP A 24 1.98 11.11 11.83
C ASP A 24 0.87 10.04 11.88
N LEU A 25 0.68 9.36 13.01
CA LEU A 25 -0.40 8.40 13.23
C LEU A 25 -1.78 9.03 13.12
N ASN A 26 -2.02 10.18 13.74
CA ASN A 26 -3.33 10.86 13.69
C ASN A 26 -3.67 11.38 12.28
N ILE A 27 -2.69 11.86 11.53
CA ILE A 27 -2.88 12.28 10.13
C ILE A 27 -3.15 11.06 9.25
N SER A 28 -2.43 9.95 9.50
CA SER A 28 -2.58 8.70 8.75
C SER A 28 -3.96 8.08 8.90
N VAL A 29 -4.52 8.04 10.12
CA VAL A 29 -5.87 7.51 10.39
C VAL A 29 -6.94 8.26 9.61
N ALA A 30 -6.95 9.60 9.73
CA ALA A 30 -7.97 10.43 9.09
C ALA A 30 -7.92 10.34 7.56
N SER A 31 -6.73 10.12 6.98
CA SER A 31 -6.57 10.06 5.53
C SER A 31 -6.92 8.69 4.96
N LEU A 32 -6.55 7.59 5.62
CA LEU A 32 -6.87 6.24 5.13
C LEU A 32 -8.37 5.99 5.00
N ASP A 33 -9.19 6.57 5.87
CA ASP A 33 -10.64 6.50 5.76
C ASP A 33 -11.18 7.13 4.46
N ASN A 34 -10.46 8.09 3.88
CA ASN A 34 -10.80 8.67 2.59
C ASN A 34 -10.61 7.69 1.41
N LEU A 35 -9.92 6.57 1.62
CA LEU A 35 -9.79 5.51 0.62
C LEU A 35 -10.99 4.54 0.61
N LYS A 36 -11.79 4.47 1.68
CA LYS A 36 -12.96 3.56 1.74
C LYS A 36 -13.96 3.73 0.59
N PRO A 37 -14.21 4.94 0.04
CA PRO A 37 -15.05 5.12 -1.14
C PRO A 37 -14.52 4.45 -2.42
N LEU A 38 -13.25 4.05 -2.47
CA LEU A 38 -12.71 3.28 -3.60
C LEU A 38 -13.29 1.86 -3.66
N ILE A 39 -13.77 1.32 -2.53
CA ILE A 39 -14.46 0.02 -2.48
C ILE A 39 -15.82 0.20 -3.15
N PRO A 40 -16.08 -0.47 -4.31
CA PRO A 40 -17.31 -0.25 -5.06
C PRO A 40 -18.55 -0.56 -4.24
N GLN A 41 -19.55 0.34 -4.28
CA GLN A 41 -20.83 0.14 -3.58
C GLN A 41 -21.63 -1.07 -4.12
N GLY A 42 -21.36 -1.51 -5.35
CA GLY A 42 -21.96 -2.70 -5.94
C GLY A 42 -21.50 -4.01 -5.30
N ILE A 43 -20.45 -3.98 -4.46
CA ILE A 43 -20.03 -5.12 -3.65
C ILE A 43 -20.79 -5.05 -2.31
N ASP A 44 -21.89 -5.80 -2.23
CA ASP A 44 -22.71 -5.90 -1.03
C ASP A 44 -21.98 -6.78 0.01
N LEU A 45 -21.19 -6.15 0.88
CA LEU A 45 -20.46 -6.85 1.93
C LEU A 45 -21.37 -7.44 3.01
N ASP A 46 -22.61 -6.92 3.16
CA ASP A 46 -23.56 -7.45 4.13
C ASP A 46 -24.16 -8.81 3.70
N ARG A 47 -24.25 -9.02 2.38
CA ARG A 47 -24.65 -10.32 1.82
C ARG A 47 -23.47 -11.24 1.55
N ASN A 48 -22.32 -10.69 1.23
CA ASN A 48 -21.07 -11.43 1.00
C ASN A 48 -20.23 -11.40 2.28
N ILE A 49 -20.72 -12.04 3.33
CA ILE A 49 -20.11 -12.08 4.67
C ILE A 49 -18.72 -12.74 4.70
N ASP A 50 -18.39 -13.46 3.66
CA ASP A 50 -17.09 -14.09 3.40
C ASP A 50 -16.06 -13.13 2.75
N LEU A 51 -16.46 -11.88 2.47
CA LEU A 51 -15.59 -10.85 1.90
C LEU A 51 -15.30 -9.73 2.90
N VAL A 52 -14.12 -9.17 2.79
CA VAL A 52 -13.71 -7.91 3.42
C VAL A 52 -13.21 -6.95 2.34
N GLY A 53 -13.67 -5.71 2.36
CA GLY A 53 -13.13 -4.65 1.53
C GLY A 53 -11.85 -4.07 2.15
N ALA A 54 -10.80 -3.91 1.37
CA ALA A 54 -9.57 -3.24 1.78
C ALA A 54 -9.23 -2.12 0.78
N ALA A 55 -8.77 -0.96 1.28
CA ALA A 55 -8.29 0.13 0.44
C ALA A 55 -6.96 0.65 0.98
N PHE A 56 -6.01 0.92 0.09
CA PHE A 56 -4.62 1.21 0.46
C PHE A 56 -3.89 1.96 -0.65
N ASN A 57 -2.83 2.65 -0.26
CA ASN A 57 -1.86 3.23 -1.18
C ASN A 57 -0.86 2.14 -1.59
N ALA A 58 -0.67 1.95 -2.90
CA ALA A 58 0.20 0.92 -3.45
C ALA A 58 1.55 1.45 -3.91
N ALA A 59 1.61 2.69 -4.40
CA ALA A 59 2.83 3.30 -4.91
C ALA A 59 2.79 4.82 -4.83
N ILE A 60 3.97 5.43 -4.86
CA ILE A 60 4.14 6.88 -5.05
C ILE A 60 4.63 7.11 -6.48
N VAL A 61 3.92 7.95 -7.22
CA VAL A 61 4.28 8.43 -8.55
C VAL A 61 5.16 9.66 -8.43
N ASN A 62 6.07 9.92 -9.36
CA ASN A 62 7.01 11.03 -9.39
C ASN A 62 7.99 11.07 -8.20
N ARG A 63 8.15 9.96 -7.49
CA ARG A 63 9.11 9.81 -6.39
C ARG A 63 9.71 8.41 -6.41
N PHE A 64 11.03 8.34 -6.23
CA PHE A 64 11.74 7.06 -6.18
C PHE A 64 11.60 6.41 -4.81
N ASN A 65 11.38 5.10 -4.82
CA ASN A 65 11.32 4.30 -3.61
C ASN A 65 12.73 3.98 -3.07
N ARG A 66 12.78 3.27 -1.97
CA ARG A 66 14.07 2.93 -1.33
C ARG A 66 14.85 1.84 -2.07
N ASN A 67 14.21 1.05 -2.94
CA ASN A 67 14.91 0.15 -3.85
C ASN A 67 15.56 0.90 -5.03
N GLY A 68 15.28 2.19 -5.15
CA GLY A 68 15.81 3.04 -6.21
C GLY A 68 14.98 3.03 -7.47
N ASP A 69 13.72 2.57 -7.42
CA ASP A 69 12.81 2.55 -8.57
C ASP A 69 11.70 3.58 -8.44
N GLY A 70 11.25 4.11 -9.57
CA GLY A 70 10.13 5.03 -9.64
C GLY A 70 9.42 4.98 -10.99
N ILE A 71 8.24 5.58 -11.03
CA ILE A 71 7.45 5.78 -12.25
C ILE A 71 7.01 7.24 -12.34
N ASP A 72 6.86 7.72 -13.56
CA ASP A 72 6.32 9.05 -13.84
C ASP A 72 4.79 9.04 -14.00
N SER A 73 4.20 10.24 -14.12
CA SER A 73 2.76 10.44 -14.28
C SER A 73 2.20 9.81 -15.56
N ALA A 74 2.96 9.79 -16.65
CA ALA A 74 2.52 9.22 -17.92
C ALA A 74 2.43 7.69 -17.82
N THR A 75 3.48 7.04 -17.32
CA THR A 75 3.54 5.61 -17.07
C THR A 75 2.44 5.19 -16.08
N ALA A 76 2.25 5.94 -14.98
CA ALA A 76 1.22 5.66 -13.99
C ALA A 76 -0.20 5.71 -14.59
N LYS A 77 -0.49 6.71 -15.44
CA LYS A 77 -1.79 6.85 -16.10
C LYS A 77 -2.10 5.67 -17.02
N ASP A 78 -1.12 5.24 -17.80
CA ASP A 78 -1.28 4.14 -18.75
C ASP A 78 -1.54 2.81 -18.03
N LEU A 79 -0.90 2.59 -16.88
CA LEU A 79 -1.02 1.31 -16.17
C LEU A 79 -2.17 1.22 -15.17
N LEU A 80 -2.82 2.34 -14.77
CA LEU A 80 -3.80 2.34 -13.68
C LEU A 80 -4.92 1.32 -13.87
N GLY A 81 -5.50 1.25 -15.08
CA GLY A 81 -6.60 0.34 -15.38
C GLY A 81 -6.24 -1.14 -15.33
N TYR A 82 -4.95 -1.46 -15.51
CA TYR A 82 -4.48 -2.85 -15.49
C TYR A 82 -4.29 -3.43 -14.09
N PHE A 83 -4.43 -2.63 -13.03
CA PHE A 83 -4.47 -3.15 -11.66
C PHE A 83 -5.75 -3.92 -11.36
N VAL A 84 -6.89 -3.51 -11.95
CA VAL A 84 -8.19 -4.17 -11.71
C VAL A 84 -8.10 -5.65 -12.12
N HIS A 85 -8.63 -6.53 -11.28
CA HIS A 85 -8.58 -7.99 -11.38
C HIS A 85 -7.20 -8.63 -11.10
N LYS A 86 -6.17 -7.86 -10.78
CA LYS A 86 -4.91 -8.46 -10.31
C LYS A 86 -5.10 -9.12 -8.95
N PRO A 87 -4.43 -10.26 -8.70
CA PRO A 87 -4.50 -10.92 -7.42
C PRO A 87 -3.83 -10.10 -6.32
N THR A 88 -4.35 -10.24 -5.10
CA THR A 88 -3.64 -9.87 -3.88
C THR A 88 -3.12 -11.12 -3.20
N ASN A 89 -1.90 -11.06 -2.69
CA ASN A 89 -1.27 -12.18 -2.00
C ASN A 89 -0.59 -11.72 -0.69
N ILE A 90 0.00 -12.65 0.05
CA ILE A 90 0.78 -12.35 1.24
C ILE A 90 2.27 -12.49 0.88
N GLU A 91 3.06 -11.43 1.14
CA GLU A 91 4.51 -11.41 0.97
C GLU A 91 4.94 -11.85 -0.45
N HIS A 92 4.24 -11.39 -1.50
CA HIS A 92 4.46 -11.74 -2.92
C HIS A 92 4.47 -13.25 -3.23
N LYS A 93 3.93 -14.08 -2.32
CA LYS A 93 3.87 -15.52 -2.52
C LYS A 93 2.69 -15.87 -3.42
N LYS A 94 2.95 -16.22 -4.68
CA LYS A 94 1.94 -16.54 -5.70
C LYS A 94 0.94 -17.64 -5.27
N GLN A 95 1.33 -18.51 -4.33
CA GLN A 95 0.47 -19.57 -3.78
C GLN A 95 -0.43 -19.08 -2.63
N LYS A 96 -0.20 -17.88 -2.11
CA LYS A 96 -0.96 -17.29 -1.00
C LYS A 96 -1.87 -16.15 -1.46
N VAL A 97 -2.64 -16.40 -2.51
CA VAL A 97 -3.65 -15.45 -2.99
C VAL A 97 -4.78 -15.36 -1.96
N VAL A 98 -5.10 -14.15 -1.52
CA VAL A 98 -6.11 -13.88 -0.49
C VAL A 98 -7.26 -13.01 -0.99
N GLY A 99 -7.17 -12.47 -2.21
CA GLY A 99 -8.19 -11.62 -2.79
C GLY A 99 -7.80 -11.11 -4.18
N HIS A 100 -8.49 -10.09 -4.64
CA HIS A 100 -8.16 -9.40 -5.89
C HIS A 100 -8.53 -7.92 -5.85
N ILE A 101 -7.92 -7.13 -6.74
CA ILE A 101 -8.17 -5.70 -6.90
C ILE A 101 -9.48 -5.48 -7.65
N VAL A 102 -10.32 -4.59 -7.12
CA VAL A 102 -11.65 -4.25 -7.65
C VAL A 102 -11.76 -2.82 -8.15
N ASN A 103 -10.84 -1.94 -7.74
CA ASN A 103 -10.80 -0.55 -8.18
C ASN A 103 -9.39 0.03 -8.04
N ALA A 104 -9.11 1.07 -8.83
CA ALA A 104 -7.86 1.80 -8.80
C ALA A 104 -8.12 3.29 -9.05
N ALA A 105 -7.42 4.18 -8.35
CA ALA A 105 -7.48 5.62 -8.53
C ALA A 105 -6.14 6.27 -8.17
N PHE A 106 -5.99 7.54 -8.51
CA PHE A 106 -4.93 8.38 -8.00
C PHE A 106 -5.45 9.21 -6.84
N THR A 107 -4.64 9.34 -5.80
CA THR A 107 -4.96 10.18 -4.64
C THR A 107 -3.81 11.12 -4.27
N ASP A 108 -4.12 12.22 -3.61
CA ASP A 108 -3.09 13.13 -3.13
C ASP A 108 -2.37 12.57 -1.88
N MET A 109 -1.15 13.07 -1.61
CA MET A 109 -0.34 12.57 -0.51
C MET A 109 -0.74 13.13 0.87
N GLU A 110 -1.50 14.22 0.91
CA GLU A 110 -1.83 14.88 2.17
C GLU A 110 -3.02 14.21 2.86
N ASN A 111 -4.08 13.91 2.08
CA ASN A 111 -5.36 13.48 2.65
C ASN A 111 -6.04 12.34 1.88
N ASP A 112 -5.33 11.68 0.96
CA ASP A 112 -5.81 10.54 0.16
C ASP A 112 -7.08 10.84 -0.67
N LYS A 113 -7.35 12.11 -0.99
CA LYS A 113 -8.46 12.49 -1.86
C LYS A 113 -8.20 12.08 -3.30
N ILE A 114 -9.26 11.58 -3.96
CA ILE A 114 -9.20 11.18 -5.35
C ILE A 114 -8.88 12.38 -6.25
N LEU A 115 -7.87 12.23 -7.08
CA LEU A 115 -7.41 13.22 -8.04
C LEU A 115 -8.15 13.08 -9.38
N ASN A 116 -8.36 14.20 -10.05
CA ASN A 116 -8.90 14.20 -11.41
C ASN A 116 -7.82 13.77 -12.42
N THR A 117 -8.03 12.65 -13.08
CA THR A 117 -7.08 12.06 -14.04
C THR A 117 -6.77 12.94 -15.26
N ALA A 118 -7.68 13.83 -15.64
CA ALA A 118 -7.49 14.72 -16.81
C ALA A 118 -6.33 15.73 -16.65
N LYS A 119 -5.90 16.01 -15.42
CA LYS A 119 -4.82 16.98 -15.12
C LYS A 119 -3.50 16.32 -14.70
N LEU A 120 -3.45 15.01 -14.64
CA LEU A 120 -2.30 14.30 -14.06
C LEU A 120 -1.06 14.28 -14.94
N GLU A 121 -1.19 14.32 -16.27
CA GLU A 121 -0.03 14.33 -17.18
C GLU A 121 0.91 15.53 -16.97
N GLN A 122 0.38 16.62 -16.47
CA GLN A 122 1.15 17.84 -16.20
C GLN A 122 1.62 17.92 -14.72
N ARG A 123 1.24 16.93 -13.91
CA ARG A 123 1.59 16.96 -12.49
C ARG A 123 3.02 16.43 -12.30
N VAL A 124 3.83 17.25 -11.67
CA VAL A 124 5.22 16.94 -11.31
C VAL A 124 5.37 16.56 -9.83
N ASP A 125 4.43 17.04 -8.98
CA ASP A 125 4.43 16.72 -7.56
C ASP A 125 4.07 15.26 -7.34
N PRO A 126 4.64 14.60 -6.31
CA PRO A 126 4.30 13.23 -5.97
C PRO A 126 2.82 13.05 -5.60
N PHE A 127 2.27 11.86 -5.92
CA PHE A 127 0.92 11.44 -5.57
C PHE A 127 0.85 9.90 -5.50
N TYR A 128 -0.24 9.36 -4.93
CA TYR A 128 -0.38 7.91 -4.80
C TYR A 128 -1.14 7.28 -5.97
N ILE A 129 -0.77 6.02 -6.29
CA ILE A 129 -1.68 5.03 -6.84
C ILE A 129 -2.35 4.36 -5.65
N SER A 130 -3.68 4.49 -5.56
CA SER A 130 -4.49 3.91 -4.50
C SER A 130 -5.42 2.86 -5.06
N LEU A 131 -5.50 1.73 -4.40
CA LEU A 131 -6.21 0.55 -4.84
C LEU A 131 -7.26 0.14 -3.82
N ALA A 132 -8.33 -0.48 -4.31
CA ALA A 132 -9.27 -1.22 -3.47
C ALA A 132 -9.29 -2.68 -3.88
N ALA A 133 -9.38 -3.56 -2.89
CA ALA A 133 -9.44 -5.01 -3.05
C ALA A 133 -10.61 -5.61 -2.27
N VAL A 134 -11.06 -6.78 -2.69
CA VAL A 134 -11.82 -7.69 -1.85
C VAL A 134 -10.91 -8.83 -1.38
N ILE A 135 -11.01 -9.15 -0.09
CA ILE A 135 -10.22 -10.18 0.57
C ILE A 135 -11.16 -11.30 0.99
N TYR A 136 -10.79 -12.55 0.75
CA TYR A 136 -11.57 -13.75 1.02
C TYR A 136 -11.34 -14.25 2.44
N LYS A 137 -12.31 -14.10 3.35
CA LYS A 137 -12.23 -14.58 4.74
C LYS A 137 -12.00 -16.09 4.82
N THR A 138 -12.62 -16.83 3.92
CA THR A 138 -12.56 -18.31 3.91
C THR A 138 -11.22 -18.87 3.47
N VAL A 139 -10.41 -18.10 2.72
CA VAL A 139 -9.09 -18.53 2.23
C VAL A 139 -8.04 -18.47 3.34
N ASN A 140 -8.04 -17.39 4.12
CA ASN A 140 -7.09 -17.21 5.22
C ASN A 140 -7.72 -16.35 6.33
N PRO A 141 -8.51 -16.96 7.24
CA PRO A 141 -9.18 -16.22 8.31
C PRO A 141 -8.21 -15.50 9.26
N GLU A 142 -7.07 -16.13 9.58
CA GLU A 142 -6.06 -15.55 10.48
C GLU A 142 -5.45 -14.26 9.90
N PHE A 143 -5.19 -14.27 8.59
CA PHE A 143 -4.70 -13.07 7.92
C PHE A 143 -5.74 -11.96 7.91
N VAL A 144 -7.01 -12.29 7.70
CA VAL A 144 -8.10 -11.30 7.73
C VAL A 144 -8.25 -10.71 9.13
N GLU A 145 -8.20 -11.52 10.18
CA GLU A 145 -8.20 -11.02 11.57
C GLU A 145 -7.02 -10.07 11.83
N PHE A 146 -5.82 -10.43 11.37
CA PHE A 146 -4.66 -9.56 11.48
C PHE A 146 -4.81 -8.26 10.68
N LEU A 147 -5.38 -8.32 9.46
CA LEU A 147 -5.65 -7.16 8.62
C LEU A 147 -6.64 -6.19 9.31
N LEU A 148 -7.68 -6.72 9.96
CA LEU A 148 -8.65 -5.93 10.73
C LEU A 148 -7.99 -5.23 11.91
N LYS A 149 -7.16 -5.93 12.68
CA LYS A 149 -6.36 -5.34 13.76
C LYS A 149 -5.42 -4.26 13.26
N ALA A 150 -4.71 -4.52 12.15
CA ALA A 150 -3.80 -3.55 11.54
C ALA A 150 -4.49 -2.29 10.99
N SER A 151 -5.81 -2.33 10.80
CA SER A 151 -6.63 -1.20 10.38
C SER A 151 -7.32 -0.45 11.55
N ASP A 152 -7.30 -0.99 12.76
CA ASP A 152 -7.90 -0.36 13.95
C ASP A 152 -6.86 0.50 14.67
N PRO A 153 -7.06 1.84 14.74
CA PRO A 153 -6.15 2.74 15.44
C PRO A 153 -5.94 2.45 16.94
N LYS A 154 -6.83 1.64 17.53
CA LYS A 154 -6.76 1.27 18.96
C LYS A 154 -6.03 -0.04 19.20
N ASP A 155 -5.74 -0.80 18.14
CA ASP A 155 -5.05 -2.08 18.25
C ASP A 155 -3.54 -1.91 18.23
N VAL A 156 -2.84 -2.79 18.94
CA VAL A 156 -1.36 -2.80 18.98
C VAL A 156 -0.74 -3.13 17.62
N ASP A 157 -1.50 -3.73 16.72
CA ASP A 157 -1.08 -4.09 15.36
C ASP A 157 -1.40 -3.00 14.32
N TYR A 158 -1.90 -1.84 14.76
CA TYR A 158 -2.20 -0.73 13.87
C TYR A 158 -1.01 -0.37 12.96
N ASN A 159 -1.30 -0.17 11.66
CA ASN A 159 -0.32 0.14 10.60
C ASN A 159 0.80 -0.90 10.38
N LYS A 160 0.70 -2.11 10.95
CA LYS A 160 1.70 -3.16 10.71
C LYS A 160 1.59 -3.86 9.36
N VAL A 161 0.53 -3.62 8.60
CA VAL A 161 0.36 -4.15 7.25
C VAL A 161 0.32 -3.02 6.25
N SER A 162 1.06 -3.17 5.17
CA SER A 162 1.06 -2.27 4.02
C SER A 162 0.98 -3.07 2.73
N ALA A 163 0.75 -2.39 1.64
CA ALA A 163 0.77 -2.99 0.32
C ALA A 163 2.11 -2.76 -0.37
N SER A 164 2.56 -3.77 -1.07
CA SER A 164 3.69 -3.72 -1.97
C SER A 164 3.25 -4.24 -3.33
N TRP A 165 3.68 -3.63 -4.41
CA TRP A 165 3.32 -4.06 -5.75
C TRP A 165 4.50 -4.65 -6.50
N GLU A 166 4.18 -5.51 -7.48
CA GLU A 166 5.15 -6.13 -8.36
C GLU A 166 4.90 -5.69 -9.80
N LEU A 167 5.95 -5.25 -10.48
CA LEU A 167 5.93 -4.82 -11.88
C LEU A 167 6.85 -5.64 -12.74
N GLY A 168 6.39 -5.95 -13.97
CA GLY A 168 7.25 -6.28 -15.09
C GLY A 168 7.36 -5.08 -16.04
N PHE A 169 8.49 -4.87 -16.68
CA PHE A 169 8.70 -3.77 -17.63
C PHE A 169 9.80 -4.09 -18.64
N ASN A 170 9.84 -3.32 -19.73
CA ASN A 170 10.74 -3.60 -20.85
C ASN A 170 11.86 -2.59 -21.02
N ASP A 171 11.75 -1.39 -20.40
CA ASP A 171 12.71 -0.31 -20.56
C ASP A 171 12.77 0.57 -19.31
N TYR A 172 13.85 1.35 -19.20
CA TYR A 172 14.04 2.32 -18.13
C TYR A 172 14.99 3.42 -18.55
N THR A 173 14.91 4.54 -17.84
CA THR A 173 15.90 5.62 -17.87
C THR A 173 16.51 5.77 -16.49
N ILE A 174 17.55 6.61 -16.34
CA ILE A 174 18.19 6.87 -15.07
C ILE A 174 17.87 8.29 -14.62
N ALA A 175 17.57 8.47 -13.34
CA ALA A 175 17.42 9.77 -12.72
C ALA A 175 18.54 9.97 -11.68
N VAL A 176 19.10 11.19 -11.65
CA VAL A 176 20.25 11.53 -10.81
C VAL A 176 19.94 12.78 -10.00
N GLY A 177 20.33 12.81 -8.74
CA GLY A 177 20.34 14.01 -7.89
C GLY A 177 19.28 14.07 -6.82
N SER A 178 18.01 13.76 -7.10
CA SER A 178 16.93 13.86 -6.13
C SER A 178 16.02 12.63 -6.12
N GLN A 179 15.44 12.33 -4.95
CA GLN A 179 14.39 11.32 -4.82
C GLN A 179 13.08 11.79 -5.49
N ASN A 180 12.84 13.09 -5.60
CA ASN A 180 11.68 13.64 -6.31
C ASN A 180 12.03 13.80 -7.79
N LEU A 181 11.19 13.24 -8.67
CA LEU A 181 11.44 13.27 -10.12
C LEU A 181 11.54 14.69 -10.68
N SER A 182 10.76 15.65 -10.14
CA SER A 182 10.78 17.05 -10.56
C SER A 182 12.10 17.78 -10.31
N GLU A 183 12.94 17.24 -9.41
CA GLU A 183 14.22 17.83 -9.01
C GLU A 183 15.42 17.00 -9.53
N ALA A 184 15.15 15.85 -10.14
CA ALA A 184 16.16 14.95 -10.65
C ALA A 184 16.50 15.24 -12.12
N GLU A 185 17.75 15.04 -12.50
CA GLU A 185 18.16 15.02 -13.91
C GLU A 185 17.86 13.65 -14.51
N VAL A 186 16.99 13.60 -15.53
CA VAL A 186 16.65 12.36 -16.23
C VAL A 186 17.59 12.13 -17.41
N ILE A 187 18.35 11.05 -17.36
CA ILE A 187 19.32 10.62 -18.37
C ILE A 187 18.65 9.65 -19.33
N THR A 188 18.51 10.05 -20.59
CA THR A 188 17.90 9.25 -21.67
C THR A 188 18.91 8.75 -22.71
N ASP A 189 20.16 9.21 -22.67
CA ASP A 189 21.24 8.77 -23.57
C ASP A 189 21.63 7.32 -23.23
N PRO A 190 21.52 6.38 -24.19
CA PRO A 190 21.80 4.96 -23.93
C PRO A 190 23.23 4.66 -23.46
N ALA A 191 24.22 5.45 -23.94
CA ALA A 191 25.61 5.25 -23.56
C ALA A 191 25.84 5.66 -22.11
N LYS A 192 25.24 6.79 -21.68
CA LYS A 192 25.28 7.25 -20.29
C LYS A 192 24.49 6.32 -19.36
N ILE A 193 23.33 5.83 -19.81
CA ILE A 193 22.56 4.84 -19.04
C ILE A 193 23.46 3.63 -18.75
N LYS A 194 24.12 3.08 -19.77
CA LYS A 194 25.00 1.92 -19.62
C LYS A 194 26.17 2.15 -18.69
N GLU A 195 26.72 3.36 -18.67
CA GLU A 195 27.80 3.76 -17.75
C GLU A 195 27.30 3.83 -16.28
N LEU A 196 26.07 4.33 -16.06
CA LEU A 196 25.50 4.57 -14.74
C LEU A 196 24.82 3.33 -14.14
N GLU A 197 24.47 2.31 -14.92
CA GLU A 197 23.82 1.07 -14.45
C GLU A 197 24.50 0.45 -13.22
N LYS A 198 25.83 0.45 -13.18
CA LYS A 198 26.61 -0.13 -12.07
C LYS A 198 26.33 0.51 -10.69
N TYR A 199 25.74 1.71 -10.66
CA TYR A 199 25.38 2.41 -9.43
C TYR A 199 23.96 2.09 -8.98
N LEU A 200 23.10 1.55 -9.86
CA LEU A 200 21.72 1.23 -9.54
C LEU A 200 21.62 0.05 -8.57
N ARG A 201 20.77 0.16 -7.55
CA ARG A 201 20.50 -0.93 -6.60
C ARG A 201 19.99 -2.19 -7.28
N ALA A 202 19.23 -2.04 -8.37
CA ALA A 202 18.73 -3.15 -9.18
C ALA A 202 19.85 -3.99 -9.85
N PHE A 203 21.08 -3.48 -9.91
CA PHE A 203 22.26 -4.15 -10.45
C PHE A 203 23.40 -4.21 -9.42
N ASP A 204 23.04 -4.43 -8.16
CA ASP A 204 23.95 -4.55 -7.01
C ASP A 204 24.77 -3.30 -6.68
N GLY A 205 24.40 -2.13 -7.24
CA GLY A 205 24.97 -0.84 -6.88
C GLY A 205 24.43 -0.34 -5.53
N ASN A 206 25.09 0.66 -4.96
CA ASN A 206 24.69 1.27 -3.69
C ASN A 206 23.61 2.35 -3.82
N GLY A 207 23.22 2.73 -5.04
CA GLY A 207 22.22 3.77 -5.34
C GLY A 207 22.80 5.18 -5.33
N THR A 208 24.15 5.34 -5.35
CA THR A 208 24.82 6.65 -5.40
C THR A 208 26.03 6.63 -6.32
N LEU A 209 26.34 7.77 -6.92
CA LEU A 209 27.63 8.01 -7.61
C LEU A 209 28.79 8.04 -6.61
N ASP A 210 30.01 8.09 -7.11
CA ASP A 210 31.24 8.14 -6.30
C ASP A 210 31.34 9.39 -5.41
N ASP A 211 30.65 10.47 -5.77
CA ASP A 211 30.54 11.72 -4.99
C ASP A 211 29.37 11.73 -3.99
N GLY A 212 28.62 10.62 -3.89
CA GLY A 212 27.45 10.48 -3.01
C GLY A 212 26.13 10.95 -3.63
N THR A 213 26.11 11.45 -4.86
CA THR A 213 24.88 11.87 -5.56
C THR A 213 23.97 10.67 -5.80
N PRO A 214 22.69 10.69 -5.39
CA PRO A 214 21.79 9.55 -5.54
C PRO A 214 21.44 9.26 -7.00
N VAL A 215 21.31 7.96 -7.32
CA VAL A 215 20.96 7.45 -8.66
C VAL A 215 19.80 6.49 -8.55
N TYR A 216 18.84 6.65 -9.45
CA TYR A 216 17.58 5.91 -9.46
C TYR A 216 17.26 5.37 -10.84
N ARG A 217 16.46 4.30 -10.89
CA ARG A 217 15.89 3.74 -12.10
C ARG A 217 14.46 4.26 -12.28
N LEU A 218 14.22 5.01 -13.35
CA LEU A 218 12.91 5.45 -13.78
C LEU A 218 12.37 4.43 -14.79
N VAL A 219 11.38 3.66 -14.38
CA VAL A 219 10.72 2.65 -15.21
C VAL A 219 10.03 3.33 -16.40
N ALA A 220 10.22 2.79 -17.58
CA ALA A 220 9.71 3.33 -18.85
C ALA A 220 9.24 2.21 -19.78
N GLY A 221 8.66 2.60 -20.92
CA GLY A 221 8.16 1.69 -21.93
C GLY A 221 6.89 0.97 -21.49
N GLU A 222 6.71 -0.25 -21.96
CA GLU A 222 5.55 -1.08 -21.64
C GLU A 222 5.70 -1.68 -20.24
N VAL A 223 4.72 -1.42 -19.35
CA VAL A 223 4.73 -1.80 -17.94
C VAL A 223 3.54 -2.73 -17.64
N PHE A 224 3.81 -3.79 -16.89
CA PHE A 224 2.85 -4.83 -16.54
C PHE A 224 2.69 -4.92 -15.02
N PRO A 225 1.54 -4.49 -14.43
CA PRO A 225 1.24 -4.80 -13.04
C PRO A 225 1.08 -6.31 -12.86
N LEU A 226 1.84 -6.93 -11.97
CA LEU A 226 1.85 -8.39 -11.77
C LEU A 226 0.98 -8.82 -10.59
N GLY A 227 0.83 -7.99 -9.58
CA GLY A 227 0.02 -8.25 -8.41
C GLY A 227 0.38 -7.34 -7.25
N ILE A 228 -0.34 -7.52 -6.16
CA ILE A 228 -0.12 -6.79 -4.89
C ILE A 228 0.17 -7.81 -3.80
N GLY A 229 1.28 -7.61 -3.09
CA GLY A 229 1.60 -8.32 -1.86
C GLY A 229 1.20 -7.48 -0.65
N PHE A 230 0.42 -8.03 0.26
CA PHE A 230 0.33 -7.47 1.61
C PHE A 230 1.58 -7.88 2.38
N THR A 231 2.24 -6.90 2.97
CA THR A 231 3.53 -7.09 3.63
C THR A 231 3.61 -6.33 4.94
N THR A 232 4.42 -6.80 5.86
CA THR A 232 4.82 -6.06 7.05
C THR A 232 6.06 -5.20 6.80
N LYS A 233 6.63 -5.24 5.57
CA LYS A 233 7.87 -4.56 5.18
C LYS A 233 7.73 -3.89 3.79
N PRO A 234 6.95 -2.80 3.66
CA PRO A 234 6.75 -2.16 2.36
C PRO A 234 7.99 -1.40 1.89
N ALA A 235 8.23 -1.38 0.58
CA ALA A 235 9.33 -0.61 -0.03
C ALA A 235 9.03 0.87 -0.25
N ALA A 236 7.77 1.23 -0.42
CA ALA A 236 7.34 2.61 -0.56
C ALA A 236 6.94 3.18 0.80
N ASP A 237 7.11 4.50 0.99
CA ASP A 237 6.60 5.22 2.15
C ASP A 237 5.07 5.34 2.02
N VAL A 238 4.37 4.20 2.04
CA VAL A 238 2.91 4.12 1.98
C VAL A 238 2.35 3.86 3.36
N LYS A 239 1.18 4.45 3.62
CA LYS A 239 0.43 4.27 4.86
C LYS A 239 -0.21 2.88 4.89
N GLY A 240 -0.64 2.44 6.05
CA GLY A 240 -1.34 1.17 6.28
C GLY A 240 -2.58 0.94 5.40
N ILE A 241 -3.52 0.16 5.89
CA ILE A 241 -4.67 -0.31 5.12
C ILE A 241 -5.97 0.11 5.83
N ALA A 242 -6.92 0.68 5.07
CA ALA A 242 -8.29 0.89 5.54
C ALA A 242 -9.14 -0.35 5.20
N VAL A 243 -9.87 -0.87 6.18
CA VAL A 243 -10.71 -2.06 6.01
C VAL A 243 -12.18 -1.74 6.24
N LYS A 244 -13.05 -2.33 5.43
CA LYS A 244 -14.50 -2.27 5.58
C LYS A 244 -15.06 -3.69 5.65
N GLU A 245 -15.74 -3.97 6.74
CA GLU A 245 -16.54 -5.19 6.94
C GLU A 245 -18.04 -4.92 6.82
N SER A 246 -18.82 -6.02 6.82
CA SER A 246 -20.27 -5.98 6.96
C SER A 246 -20.68 -5.25 8.26
N GLU A 247 -21.60 -4.31 8.16
CA GLU A 247 -22.13 -3.60 9.32
C GLU A 247 -23.00 -4.52 10.21
N SER A 248 -23.66 -5.51 9.63
CA SER A 248 -24.47 -6.49 10.35
C SER A 248 -23.64 -7.37 11.29
N LEU A 249 -22.44 -7.79 10.87
CA LEU A 249 -21.51 -8.57 11.71
C LEU A 249 -20.99 -7.77 12.90
N LYS A 250 -20.65 -6.48 12.70
CA LYS A 250 -20.22 -5.61 13.81
C LYS A 250 -21.28 -5.48 14.91
N ILE A 251 -22.56 -5.39 14.53
CA ILE A 251 -23.68 -5.30 15.46
C ILE A 251 -23.85 -6.60 16.25
N GLU A 252 -23.63 -7.76 15.64
CA GLU A 252 -23.69 -9.06 16.31
C GLU A 252 -22.53 -9.27 17.28
N GLU A 253 -21.29 -8.90 16.89
CA GLU A 253 -20.12 -8.97 17.75
C GLU A 253 -20.24 -8.00 18.94
N GLU A 254 -20.71 -6.77 18.75
CA GLU A 254 -21.01 -5.84 19.84
C GLU A 254 -22.10 -6.36 20.78
N LYS A 255 -23.14 -7.02 20.26
CA LYS A 255 -24.18 -7.65 21.06
C LYS A 255 -23.69 -8.88 21.82
N ALA A 256 -22.81 -9.70 21.20
CA ALA A 256 -22.22 -10.87 21.83
C ALA A 256 -21.22 -10.50 22.95
N SER A 257 -20.47 -9.41 22.78
CA SER A 257 -19.51 -8.93 23.78
C SER A 257 -20.16 -8.18 24.97
N ARG A 258 -21.41 -7.73 24.84
CA ARG A 258 -22.15 -7.00 25.88
C ARG A 258 -22.40 -7.80 27.16
N PRO A 259 -22.77 -9.10 27.13
CA PRO A 259 -22.98 -9.90 28.35
C PRO A 259 -21.69 -10.10 29.16
N GLU A 260 -20.53 -10.25 28.53
CA GLU A 260 -19.25 -10.41 29.23
C GLU A 260 -18.80 -9.13 29.90
N LYS A 261 -18.97 -7.97 29.26
CA LYS A 261 -18.67 -6.66 29.87
C LYS A 261 -19.56 -6.37 31.08
N ILE A 262 -20.82 -6.76 31.03
CA ILE A 262 -21.75 -6.62 32.18
C ILE A 262 -21.37 -7.56 33.30
N LYS A 263 -21.06 -8.84 33.04
CA LYS A 263 -20.58 -9.79 34.05
C LYS A 263 -19.27 -9.31 34.72
N ASN A 264 -18.31 -8.81 33.96
CA ASN A 264 -17.03 -8.32 34.49
C ASN A 264 -17.20 -7.02 35.31
N ASN A 265 -18.15 -6.17 34.96
CA ASN A 265 -18.46 -4.99 35.78
C ASN A 265 -19.20 -5.35 37.08
N ILE A 266 -20.12 -6.32 37.07
CA ILE A 266 -20.80 -6.81 38.28
C ILE A 266 -19.81 -7.49 39.23
N LEU A 267 -18.86 -8.29 38.70
CA LEU A 267 -17.80 -8.90 39.51
C LEU A 267 -16.85 -7.86 40.15
N LYS A 268 -16.55 -6.78 39.46
CA LYS A 268 -15.73 -5.68 40.03
C LYS A 268 -16.47 -4.89 41.12
N ILE A 269 -17.80 -4.72 40.99
CA ILE A 269 -18.61 -4.03 41.99
C ILE A 269 -18.73 -4.91 43.24
N SER A 270 -18.97 -6.22 43.10
CA SER A 270 -19.05 -7.15 44.24
C SER A 270 -17.74 -7.31 44.99
N GLN A 271 -16.58 -7.22 44.34
CA GLN A 271 -15.28 -7.29 45.01
C GLN A 271 -14.89 -5.98 45.73
N ASN A 272 -15.47 -4.84 45.36
CA ASN A 272 -15.24 -3.56 46.05
C ASN A 272 -16.17 -3.37 47.28
N GLU A 273 -17.25 -4.13 47.38
CA GLU A 273 -18.14 -4.09 48.60
C GLU A 273 -17.65 -4.98 49.74
N GLU A 274 -16.81 -6.01 49.46
CA GLU A 274 -16.22 -6.87 50.52
C GLU A 274 -14.98 -6.28 51.24
N ILE A 275 -14.51 -5.08 50.85
CA ILE A 275 -13.35 -4.44 51.48
C ILE A 275 -13.73 -3.36 52.51
N ASN A 276 -15.00 -3.08 52.72
CA ASN A 276 -15.52 -2.07 53.67
C ASN A 276 -16.50 -2.63 54.74
N VAL A 277 -16.15 -3.77 55.34
CA VAL A 277 -16.77 -4.24 56.61
C VAL A 277 -15.71 -4.55 57.62
#